data_852db653210e5755cc5568f7733130a3
#
_entry.id   852db653210e5755cc5568f7733130a3
#
_cell.length_a   1.000
_cell.length_b   1.000
_cell.length_c   1.000
_cell.angle_alpha   90.00
_cell.angle_beta   90.00
_cell.angle_gamma   90.00
#
_symmetry.space_group_name_H-M   'P 1'
#
loop_
_entity.id
_entity.type
_entity.pdbx_description
1 polymer ?
#
loop_
_entity_poly.entity_id
_entity_poly.type
_entity_poly.pdbx_seq_one_letter_code
_entity_poly.pdbx_strand_id
1 'polypeptide(L)'
;MKRLLMVVAFVVSAAATAGTGLEKGFIRIWRENGQKTRIPVTAERMRDGAYRYRLATKDIPRTAEFVDVVPEAAEVKKCDGYWVAGDNRYGRLDRDKGHFRSVCGHLQMPIFGVKTSERCWVGIVKGLRLEFILNLAVADGVYHYYPRFEISRIEFDPYEDIVVDYYELAGDDANYAGMAKTYRDWNLKRGWVKPLKERVKGNPALEWSAKSVFMRCKLSHCDGHSRDNPAHAMPPILWKRTFADYKKLMKSVKDLGMDYVDMCIVGWQYMGFDGPFPKLWPVPDELGGEEAMKDAIAYGKSLGYRMSVHVNNHNIYRNCGAPLWNEDDICVNKKGHLRTYGYLQGGLAYHTCFQVVNNRWLDSDLRHLKEMGLNGIHHVDVTSARYPTPCHAPNHPANRREMAEWQLKTCEKVRAVFGGYSSEAGMDHLAPGLDNALYVGTFGSAQQPATELVDGEVPLWQIAYNGIIMSQPYWATVDASYGRGKDKLKKLSDPKRRKGIHEMKEMNDYLWDPAHRTLKVWEYGGRPTFYFNDYATLAPMKEMYDAWQPMKHLVYEFIDRHDRLAENVYRTRWANGEEVVVNYSDDRPYDYRGRTVAPLGYEFYPKGTN
;
A
#
# COMPACT_ATOMS: atom_id res chain seq x y z
N MET A 1 -79.24 -19.48 7.42
CA MET A 1 -78.14 -18.61 7.02
C MET A 1 -76.81 -19.32 7.33
N LYS A 2 -76.26 -20.02 6.32
CA LYS A 2 -74.97 -20.73 6.41
C LYS A 2 -73.86 -19.78 5.97
N ARG A 3 -72.91 -19.45 6.86
CA ARG A 3 -71.67 -18.66 6.52
C ARG A 3 -70.64 -19.62 5.92
N LEU A 4 -70.29 -19.36 4.66
CA LEU A 4 -69.23 -20.05 3.96
C LEU A 4 -67.90 -19.39 4.37
N LEU A 5 -67.01 -20.15 5.06
CA LEU A 5 -65.62 -19.73 5.29
C LEU A 5 -64.82 -20.11 4.07
N MET A 6 -64.28 -19.08 3.40
CA MET A 6 -63.33 -19.23 2.29
C MET A 6 -61.93 -19.29 2.90
N VAL A 7 -61.29 -20.47 2.88
CA VAL A 7 -59.87 -20.63 3.24
C VAL A 7 -59.06 -20.29 2.01
N VAL A 8 -58.35 -19.15 2.04
CA VAL A 8 -57.35 -18.80 1.03
C VAL A 8 -56.06 -19.47 1.42
N ALA A 9 -55.69 -20.51 0.73
CA ALA A 9 -54.36 -21.13 0.85
C ALA A 9 -53.33 -20.27 0.13
N PHE A 10 -52.45 -19.62 0.87
CA PHE A 10 -51.23 -19.03 0.32
C PHE A 10 -50.25 -20.16 -0.03
N VAL A 11 -50.13 -20.45 -1.30
CA VAL A 11 -49.03 -21.26 -1.82
C VAL A 11 -47.81 -20.35 -1.84
N VAL A 12 -46.97 -20.44 -0.81
CA VAL A 12 -45.61 -19.87 -0.86
C VAL A 12 -44.79 -20.81 -1.75
N SER A 13 -44.63 -20.44 -2.99
CA SER A 13 -43.64 -21.08 -3.87
C SER A 13 -42.26 -20.73 -3.32
N ALA A 14 -41.63 -21.66 -2.63
CA ALA A 14 -40.19 -21.59 -2.36
C ALA A 14 -39.50 -21.74 -3.71
N ALA A 15 -39.15 -20.57 -4.33
CA ALA A 15 -38.16 -20.57 -5.36
C ALA A 15 -36.90 -21.12 -4.71
N ALA A 16 -36.43 -22.27 -5.17
CA ALA A 16 -35.13 -22.79 -4.79
C ALA A 16 -34.09 -21.76 -5.26
N THR A 17 -33.60 -20.94 -4.34
CA THR A 17 -32.46 -20.06 -4.61
C THR A 17 -31.31 -20.96 -4.98
N ALA A 18 -30.84 -20.85 -6.24
CA ALA A 18 -29.60 -21.50 -6.65
C ALA A 18 -28.55 -21.14 -5.63
N GLY A 19 -27.84 -22.13 -5.06
CA GLY A 19 -26.83 -21.91 -4.03
C GLY A 19 -25.75 -20.94 -4.54
N THR A 20 -25.15 -20.19 -3.62
CA THR A 20 -24.14 -19.17 -3.97
C THR A 20 -22.86 -19.78 -4.57
N GLY A 21 -22.68 -21.11 -4.43
CA GLY A 21 -21.45 -21.82 -4.78
C GLY A 21 -20.29 -21.54 -3.80
N LEU A 22 -20.58 -20.82 -2.70
CA LEU A 22 -19.63 -20.58 -1.62
C LEU A 22 -19.78 -21.59 -0.47
N GLU A 23 -20.91 -22.31 -0.41
CA GLU A 23 -21.23 -23.29 0.62
C GLU A 23 -20.41 -24.57 0.51
N LYS A 24 -20.04 -24.93 -0.72
CA LYS A 24 -19.33 -26.16 -1.04
C LYS A 24 -18.09 -25.89 -1.84
N GLY A 25 -17.13 -26.79 -1.69
CA GLY A 25 -15.87 -26.73 -2.43
C GLY A 25 -14.95 -27.84 -1.97
N PHE A 26 -13.66 -27.59 -2.10
CA PHE A 26 -12.66 -28.53 -1.64
C PHE A 26 -11.37 -27.82 -1.23
N ILE A 27 -10.58 -28.49 -0.39
CA ILE A 27 -9.18 -28.19 -0.15
C ILE A 27 -8.35 -29.17 -0.97
N ARG A 28 -7.41 -28.67 -1.75
CA ARG A 28 -6.51 -29.49 -2.57
C ARG A 28 -5.09 -29.41 -2.03
N ILE A 29 -4.55 -30.54 -1.63
CA ILE A 29 -3.19 -30.65 -1.13
C ILE A 29 -2.32 -31.28 -2.23
N TRP A 30 -1.26 -30.58 -2.61
CA TRP A 30 -0.23 -31.03 -3.51
C TRP A 30 0.96 -31.47 -2.70
N ARG A 31 1.54 -32.64 -3.00
CA ARG A 31 2.75 -33.14 -2.35
C ARG A 31 3.94 -33.06 -3.27
N GLU A 32 5.14 -33.01 -2.68
CA GLU A 32 6.43 -32.96 -3.38
C GLU A 32 6.60 -34.06 -4.44
N ASN A 33 5.99 -35.24 -4.24
CA ASN A 33 5.99 -36.34 -5.21
C ASN A 33 4.98 -36.17 -6.36
N GLY A 34 4.32 -35.00 -6.47
CA GLY A 34 3.31 -34.71 -7.49
C GLY A 34 1.92 -35.26 -7.19
N GLN A 35 1.74 -36.02 -6.09
CA GLN A 35 0.43 -36.53 -5.70
C GLN A 35 -0.49 -35.38 -5.25
N LYS A 36 -1.78 -35.47 -5.65
CA LYS A 36 -2.82 -34.52 -5.32
C LYS A 36 -3.93 -35.20 -4.53
N THR A 37 -4.31 -34.62 -3.41
CA THR A 37 -5.47 -35.05 -2.64
C THR A 37 -6.51 -33.92 -2.66
N ARG A 38 -7.77 -34.25 -2.97
CA ARG A 38 -8.92 -33.33 -2.84
C ARG A 38 -9.75 -33.77 -1.63
N ILE A 39 -9.96 -32.86 -0.72
CA ILE A 39 -10.80 -33.03 0.48
C ILE A 39 -12.06 -32.21 0.27
N PRO A 40 -13.23 -32.83 0.01
CA PRO A 40 -14.49 -32.09 -0.06
C PRO A 40 -14.75 -31.33 1.24
N VAL A 41 -15.21 -30.08 1.13
CA VAL A 41 -15.51 -29.22 2.27
C VAL A 41 -16.88 -28.60 2.08
N THR A 42 -17.71 -28.70 3.12
CA THR A 42 -18.85 -27.81 3.31
C THR A 42 -18.41 -26.67 4.21
N ALA A 43 -18.52 -25.44 3.73
CA ALA A 43 -18.07 -24.27 4.45
C ALA A 43 -18.90 -24.04 5.73
N GLU A 44 -18.24 -23.64 6.80
CA GLU A 44 -18.91 -23.21 8.03
C GLU A 44 -19.56 -21.84 7.79
N ARG A 45 -20.86 -21.71 8.09
CA ARG A 45 -21.55 -20.43 8.02
C ARG A 45 -21.27 -19.61 9.27
N MET A 46 -20.55 -18.52 9.12
CA MET A 46 -20.19 -17.64 10.23
C MET A 46 -21.32 -16.66 10.59
N ARG A 47 -21.32 -16.14 11.83
CA ARG A 47 -22.34 -15.17 12.31
C ARG A 47 -22.37 -13.86 11.50
N ASP A 48 -21.24 -13.46 10.93
CA ASP A 48 -21.12 -12.27 10.07
C ASP A 48 -21.49 -12.52 8.61
N GLY A 49 -22.00 -13.71 8.32
CA GLY A 49 -22.46 -14.10 7.00
C GLY A 49 -21.37 -14.70 6.09
N ALA A 50 -20.14 -14.87 6.56
CA ALA A 50 -19.09 -15.52 5.78
C ALA A 50 -19.31 -17.03 5.63
N TYR A 51 -18.77 -17.58 4.55
CA TYR A 51 -18.55 -19.00 4.32
C TYR A 51 -17.07 -19.31 4.59
N ARG A 52 -16.78 -19.99 5.69
CA ARG A 52 -15.40 -20.26 6.13
C ARG A 52 -14.92 -21.60 5.67
N TYR A 53 -13.76 -21.58 5.02
CA TYR A 53 -12.94 -22.76 4.74
C TYR A 53 -11.76 -22.76 5.70
N ARG A 54 -11.52 -23.90 6.36
CA ARG A 54 -10.43 -24.04 7.34
C ARG A 54 -9.72 -25.37 7.16
N LEU A 55 -8.37 -25.33 7.20
CA LEU A 55 -7.52 -26.50 7.40
C LEU A 55 -6.65 -26.24 8.63
N ALA A 56 -6.80 -27.09 9.65
CA ALA A 56 -6.01 -26.93 10.86
C ALA A 56 -4.53 -27.22 10.60
N THR A 57 -3.66 -26.49 11.26
CA THR A 57 -2.19 -26.62 11.12
C THR A 57 -1.73 -28.06 11.26
N LYS A 58 -2.27 -28.80 12.24
CA LYS A 58 -1.95 -30.22 12.50
C LYS A 58 -2.33 -31.16 11.35
N ASP A 59 -3.27 -30.75 10.49
CA ASP A 59 -3.79 -31.53 9.37
C ASP A 59 -3.06 -31.21 8.05
N ILE A 60 -2.10 -30.27 8.07
CA ILE A 60 -1.23 -29.96 6.93
C ILE A 60 -0.10 -31.01 6.90
N PRO A 61 -0.04 -31.87 5.86
CA PRO A 61 1.05 -32.86 5.77
C PRO A 61 2.42 -32.19 5.66
N ARG A 62 3.44 -32.72 6.32
CA ARG A 62 4.83 -32.22 6.20
C ARG A 62 5.38 -32.30 4.78
N THR A 63 4.83 -33.18 3.93
CA THR A 63 5.18 -33.31 2.50
C THR A 63 4.33 -32.45 1.60
N ALA A 64 3.50 -31.54 2.15
CA ALA A 64 2.71 -30.63 1.35
C ALA A 64 3.60 -29.59 0.68
N GLU A 65 3.47 -29.47 -0.64
CA GLU A 65 4.10 -28.42 -1.43
C GLU A 65 3.19 -27.18 -1.47
N PHE A 66 1.91 -27.42 -1.83
CA PHE A 66 0.87 -26.37 -1.90
C PHE A 66 -0.42 -26.85 -1.25
N VAL A 67 -1.18 -25.89 -0.74
CA VAL A 67 -2.57 -26.08 -0.34
C VAL A 67 -3.44 -25.03 -1.04
N ASP A 68 -4.42 -25.47 -1.83
CA ASP A 68 -5.40 -24.60 -2.48
C ASP A 68 -6.73 -24.67 -1.74
N VAL A 69 -7.39 -23.52 -1.57
CA VAL A 69 -8.76 -23.44 -1.03
C VAL A 69 -9.70 -23.00 -2.14
N VAL A 70 -10.58 -23.91 -2.58
CA VAL A 70 -11.34 -23.76 -3.84
C VAL A 70 -12.83 -23.95 -3.60
N PRO A 71 -13.62 -22.88 -3.38
CA PRO A 71 -15.09 -22.99 -3.41
C PRO A 71 -15.57 -23.28 -4.83
N GLU A 72 -16.79 -23.81 -5.00
CA GLU A 72 -17.39 -24.00 -6.33
C GLU A 72 -17.48 -22.67 -7.10
N ALA A 73 -17.76 -21.55 -6.41
CA ALA A 73 -17.79 -20.21 -6.97
C ALA A 73 -16.44 -19.69 -7.50
N ALA A 74 -15.32 -20.37 -7.21
CA ALA A 74 -14.02 -20.05 -7.76
C ALA A 74 -13.89 -20.43 -9.26
N GLU A 75 -14.80 -21.24 -9.78
CA GLU A 75 -14.93 -21.57 -11.19
C GLU A 75 -15.96 -20.64 -11.84
N VAL A 76 -15.52 -19.85 -12.82
CA VAL A 76 -16.36 -18.85 -13.49
C VAL A 76 -16.19 -18.99 -15.00
N LYS A 77 -17.28 -19.10 -15.74
CA LYS A 77 -17.25 -19.05 -17.20
C LYS A 77 -17.07 -17.60 -17.68
N LYS A 78 -16.41 -17.44 -18.83
CA LYS A 78 -16.30 -16.18 -19.55
C LYS A 78 -17.66 -15.48 -19.64
N CYS A 79 -17.71 -14.23 -19.22
CA CYS A 79 -18.95 -13.44 -19.16
C CYS A 79 -18.62 -11.94 -19.06
N ASP A 80 -19.65 -11.09 -19.10
CA ASP A 80 -19.53 -9.70 -18.71
C ASP A 80 -19.34 -9.61 -17.18
N GLY A 81 -18.10 -9.43 -16.76
CA GLY A 81 -17.68 -9.43 -15.38
C GLY A 81 -16.20 -9.16 -15.23
N TYR A 82 -15.74 -9.20 -13.97
CA TYR A 82 -14.34 -8.93 -13.66
C TYR A 82 -13.86 -9.68 -12.41
N TRP A 83 -12.55 -9.78 -12.29
CA TRP A 83 -11.86 -10.20 -11.07
C TRP A 83 -11.01 -9.05 -10.52
N VAL A 84 -10.73 -9.08 -9.21
CA VAL A 84 -9.84 -8.13 -8.54
C VAL A 84 -8.90 -8.83 -7.57
N ALA A 85 -7.74 -8.23 -7.33
CA ALA A 85 -6.74 -8.68 -6.35
C ALA A 85 -6.35 -7.55 -5.39
N GLY A 86 -5.90 -7.91 -4.20
CA GLY A 86 -5.59 -6.98 -3.11
C GLY A 86 -4.42 -6.02 -3.32
N ASP A 87 -3.83 -6.01 -4.50
CA ASP A 87 -2.83 -5.05 -4.97
C ASP A 87 -3.42 -4.05 -6.00
N ASN A 88 -4.73 -3.79 -5.92
CA ASN A 88 -5.51 -2.91 -6.79
C ASN A 88 -5.76 -3.43 -8.22
N ARG A 89 -5.30 -4.63 -8.58
CA ARG A 89 -5.47 -5.16 -9.92
C ARG A 89 -6.92 -5.49 -10.24
N TYR A 90 -7.25 -5.24 -11.50
CA TYR A 90 -8.54 -5.48 -12.12
C TYR A 90 -8.36 -6.15 -13.48
N GLY A 91 -9.17 -7.16 -13.78
CA GLY A 91 -9.20 -7.78 -15.09
C GLY A 91 -10.60 -8.27 -15.45
N ARG A 92 -10.97 -8.16 -16.73
CA ARG A 92 -12.26 -8.62 -17.25
C ARG A 92 -12.29 -10.14 -17.41
N LEU A 93 -13.49 -10.70 -17.37
CA LEU A 93 -13.73 -12.14 -17.56
C LEU A 93 -14.04 -12.45 -19.05
N ASP A 94 -13.26 -11.88 -19.97
CA ASP A 94 -13.50 -11.96 -21.41
C ASP A 94 -12.41 -12.73 -22.21
N ARG A 95 -11.46 -13.37 -21.51
CA ARG A 95 -10.36 -14.13 -22.13
C ARG A 95 -10.69 -15.62 -22.25
N ASP A 96 -10.14 -16.27 -23.28
CA ASP A 96 -10.29 -17.72 -23.50
C ASP A 96 -9.15 -18.53 -22.85
N LYS A 97 -8.00 -17.91 -22.63
CA LYS A 97 -6.82 -18.52 -22.00
C LYS A 97 -5.98 -17.47 -21.29
N GLY A 98 -5.18 -17.91 -20.33
CA GLY A 98 -4.24 -17.07 -19.65
C GLY A 98 -3.92 -17.60 -18.25
N HIS A 99 -2.91 -17.02 -17.63
CA HIS A 99 -2.52 -17.38 -16.30
C HIS A 99 -1.99 -16.16 -15.55
N PHE A 100 -2.46 -15.96 -14.32
CA PHE A 100 -1.89 -15.02 -13.38
C PHE A 100 -1.59 -15.73 -12.07
N ARG A 101 -0.40 -15.54 -11.56
CA ARG A 101 0.03 -16.00 -10.26
C ARG A 101 0.69 -14.83 -9.54
N SER A 102 0.11 -14.39 -8.44
CA SER A 102 0.74 -13.34 -7.66
C SER A 102 2.06 -13.81 -7.06
N VAL A 103 2.94 -12.89 -6.74
CA VAL A 103 4.18 -13.20 -6.01
C VAL A 103 3.89 -13.13 -4.52
N CYS A 104 4.30 -14.16 -3.76
CA CYS A 104 4.21 -14.14 -2.32
C CYS A 104 4.93 -12.91 -1.75
N GLY A 105 4.24 -12.19 -0.89
CA GLY A 105 4.79 -10.97 -0.31
C GLY A 105 4.61 -9.69 -1.13
N HIS A 106 3.86 -9.75 -2.25
CA HIS A 106 3.60 -8.55 -3.07
C HIS A 106 2.12 -8.14 -3.11
N LEU A 107 1.23 -8.88 -2.48
CA LEU A 107 -0.17 -8.47 -2.29
C LEU A 107 -0.26 -7.51 -1.11
N GLN A 108 -0.74 -6.29 -1.36
CA GLN A 108 -0.86 -5.28 -0.30
C GLN A 108 -1.93 -5.64 0.74
N MET A 109 -3.01 -6.31 0.32
CA MET A 109 -4.10 -6.78 1.18
C MET A 109 -4.44 -8.24 0.88
N PRO A 110 -4.84 -9.05 1.86
CA PRO A 110 -5.16 -10.45 1.68
C PRO A 110 -6.58 -10.67 1.17
N ILE A 111 -6.99 -9.92 0.13
CA ILE A 111 -8.33 -10.00 -0.48
C ILE A 111 -8.27 -10.26 -1.97
N PHE A 112 -9.34 -10.87 -2.48
CA PHE A 112 -9.57 -11.10 -3.90
C PHE A 112 -11.06 -11.30 -4.14
N GLY A 113 -11.53 -11.10 -5.37
CA GLY A 113 -12.96 -11.26 -5.61
C GLY A 113 -13.33 -11.32 -7.07
N VAL A 114 -14.57 -11.69 -7.32
CA VAL A 114 -15.15 -11.80 -8.66
C VAL A 114 -16.54 -11.16 -8.67
N LYS A 115 -16.85 -10.47 -9.74
CA LYS A 115 -18.17 -9.94 -10.09
C LYS A 115 -18.58 -10.48 -11.45
N THR A 116 -19.75 -11.09 -11.52
CA THR A 116 -20.45 -11.46 -12.76
C THR A 116 -21.82 -10.78 -12.80
N SER A 117 -22.59 -10.98 -13.86
CA SER A 117 -24.00 -10.56 -13.90
C SER A 117 -24.85 -11.22 -12.81
N GLU A 118 -24.53 -12.45 -12.43
CA GLU A 118 -25.34 -13.27 -11.51
C GLU A 118 -24.90 -13.16 -10.05
N ARG A 119 -23.59 -12.96 -9.80
CA ARG A 119 -23.05 -12.99 -8.43
C ARG A 119 -21.87 -12.06 -8.24
N CYS A 120 -21.66 -11.66 -6.99
CA CYS A 120 -20.49 -10.92 -6.56
C CYS A 120 -20.02 -11.51 -5.23
N TRP A 121 -18.71 -11.81 -5.13
CA TRP A 121 -18.15 -12.31 -3.89
C TRP A 121 -16.74 -11.79 -3.67
N VAL A 122 -16.34 -11.75 -2.39
CA VAL A 122 -14.98 -11.46 -1.96
C VAL A 122 -14.46 -12.55 -1.03
N GLY A 123 -13.22 -13.00 -1.28
CA GLY A 123 -12.47 -13.88 -0.40
C GLY A 123 -11.49 -13.08 0.44
N ILE A 124 -11.42 -13.36 1.73
CA ILE A 124 -10.46 -12.76 2.68
C ILE A 124 -9.63 -13.90 3.28
N VAL A 125 -8.32 -13.87 3.06
CA VAL A 125 -7.40 -14.81 3.70
C VAL A 125 -7.11 -14.31 5.11
N LYS A 126 -7.58 -15.05 6.11
CA LYS A 126 -7.54 -14.65 7.52
C LYS A 126 -6.47 -15.39 8.33
N GLY A 127 -6.17 -16.63 7.99
CA GLY A 127 -5.13 -17.42 8.64
C GLY A 127 -4.00 -17.78 7.67
N LEU A 128 -2.79 -17.89 8.18
CA LEU A 128 -1.55 -18.07 7.41
C LEU A 128 -1.39 -17.02 6.29
N ARG A 129 -1.87 -15.81 6.56
CA ARG A 129 -2.09 -14.72 5.60
C ARG A 129 -0.81 -14.13 4.99
N LEU A 130 0.34 -14.47 5.49
CA LEU A 130 1.64 -14.04 4.97
C LEU A 130 2.31 -15.08 4.06
N GLU A 131 1.67 -16.24 3.83
CA GLU A 131 2.26 -17.39 3.16
C GLU A 131 1.42 -17.89 1.96
N PHE A 132 0.64 -17.00 1.32
CA PHE A 132 -0.20 -17.37 0.19
C PHE A 132 0.09 -16.50 -1.04
N ILE A 133 -0.37 -17.01 -2.17
CA ILE A 133 -0.47 -16.31 -3.43
C ILE A 133 -1.88 -16.45 -3.98
N LEU A 134 -2.25 -15.58 -4.91
CA LEU A 134 -3.46 -15.76 -5.72
C LEU A 134 -3.09 -16.49 -7.00
N ASN A 135 -3.86 -17.49 -7.35
CA ASN A 135 -3.74 -18.26 -8.59
C ASN A 135 -5.01 -18.08 -9.42
N LEU A 136 -4.87 -17.49 -10.60
CA LEU A 136 -5.91 -17.35 -11.61
C LEU A 136 -5.45 -18.06 -12.86
N ALA A 137 -6.17 -19.08 -13.27
CA ALA A 137 -5.93 -19.82 -14.51
C ALA A 137 -7.17 -19.78 -15.40
N VAL A 138 -6.99 -19.58 -16.68
CA VAL A 138 -8.06 -19.54 -17.68
C VAL A 138 -7.75 -20.57 -18.78
N ALA A 139 -8.69 -21.47 -19.01
CA ALA A 139 -8.63 -22.44 -20.10
C ALA A 139 -10.03 -22.57 -20.71
N ASP A 140 -10.13 -22.50 -22.04
CA ASP A 140 -11.37 -22.60 -22.80
C ASP A 140 -12.50 -21.66 -22.26
N GLY A 141 -12.11 -20.44 -21.84
CA GLY A 141 -13.02 -19.45 -21.27
C GLY A 141 -13.51 -19.78 -19.87
N VAL A 142 -12.93 -20.76 -19.18
CA VAL A 142 -13.22 -21.09 -17.79
C VAL A 142 -12.12 -20.57 -16.90
N TYR A 143 -12.47 -19.69 -15.97
CA TYR A 143 -11.61 -19.07 -14.97
C TYR A 143 -11.63 -19.89 -13.70
N HIS A 144 -10.45 -20.15 -13.11
CA HIS A 144 -10.28 -20.74 -11.79
C HIS A 144 -9.50 -19.77 -10.93
N TYR A 145 -10.13 -19.13 -9.94
CA TYR A 145 -9.53 -18.08 -9.11
C TYR A 145 -9.60 -18.42 -7.62
N TYR A 146 -8.46 -18.70 -7.01
CA TYR A 146 -8.36 -19.15 -5.63
C TYR A 146 -7.01 -18.80 -4.97
N PRO A 147 -6.94 -18.75 -3.63
CA PRO A 147 -5.68 -18.61 -2.91
C PRO A 147 -4.97 -19.97 -2.86
N ARG A 148 -3.64 -19.91 -3.03
CA ARG A 148 -2.71 -21.03 -2.90
C ARG A 148 -1.70 -20.72 -1.82
N PHE A 149 -1.61 -21.57 -0.81
CA PHE A 149 -0.62 -21.50 0.25
C PHE A 149 0.62 -22.29 -0.17
N GLU A 150 1.79 -21.64 -0.17
CA GLU A 150 3.07 -22.21 -0.63
C GLU A 150 3.79 -22.86 0.54
N ILE A 151 3.31 -24.01 1.02
CA ILE A 151 3.76 -24.67 2.27
C ILE A 151 5.26 -25.00 2.24
N SER A 152 5.77 -25.52 1.12
CA SER A 152 7.20 -25.85 0.97
C SER A 152 8.13 -24.63 1.01
N ARG A 153 7.57 -23.42 0.81
CA ARG A 153 8.30 -22.15 0.85
C ARG A 153 8.24 -21.45 2.21
N ILE A 154 7.39 -21.93 3.11
CA ILE A 154 7.42 -21.50 4.50
C ILE A 154 8.73 -22.06 5.08
N GLU A 155 9.60 -21.17 5.54
CA GLU A 155 10.91 -21.58 6.06
C GLU A 155 10.81 -22.19 7.46
N PHE A 156 9.69 -22.04 8.13
CA PHE A 156 9.30 -22.62 9.41
C PHE A 156 8.16 -23.62 9.23
N ASP A 157 7.82 -24.38 10.25
CA ASP A 157 6.56 -25.14 10.25
C ASP A 157 5.38 -24.15 10.15
N PRO A 158 4.25 -24.53 9.52
CA PRO A 158 3.06 -23.69 9.50
C PRO A 158 2.65 -23.28 10.92
N TYR A 159 2.54 -21.99 11.15
CA TYR A 159 2.34 -21.39 12.48
C TYR A 159 0.91 -20.92 12.76
N GLU A 160 0.03 -21.08 11.79
CA GLU A 160 -1.40 -20.77 11.87
C GLU A 160 -2.20 -21.75 11.02
N ASP A 161 -3.48 -21.92 11.35
CA ASP A 161 -4.42 -22.62 10.47
C ASP A 161 -4.58 -21.85 9.15
N ILE A 162 -4.80 -22.57 8.06
CA ILE A 162 -5.27 -21.94 6.82
C ILE A 162 -6.73 -21.61 7.02
N VAL A 163 -7.09 -20.33 6.91
CA VAL A 163 -8.46 -19.83 7.02
C VAL A 163 -8.76 -18.84 5.90
N VAL A 164 -9.79 -19.14 5.12
CA VAL A 164 -10.30 -18.23 4.08
C VAL A 164 -11.80 -18.07 4.27
N ASP A 165 -12.25 -16.84 4.44
CA ASP A 165 -13.66 -16.49 4.53
C ASP A 165 -14.13 -15.86 3.22
N TYR A 166 -15.24 -16.37 2.68
CA TYR A 166 -15.88 -15.83 1.49
C TYR A 166 -17.19 -15.15 1.87
N TYR A 167 -17.41 -13.95 1.34
CA TYR A 167 -18.63 -13.17 1.52
C TYR A 167 -19.33 -12.97 0.18
N GLU A 168 -20.61 -13.26 0.13
CA GLU A 168 -21.47 -12.89 -0.97
C GLU A 168 -21.91 -11.43 -0.81
N LEU A 169 -21.88 -10.68 -1.91
CA LEU A 169 -22.26 -9.28 -1.94
C LEU A 169 -23.47 -9.08 -2.85
N ALA A 170 -24.43 -8.25 -2.42
CA ALA A 170 -25.68 -8.00 -3.12
C ALA A 170 -26.02 -6.50 -3.14
N GLY A 171 -26.98 -6.12 -3.98
CA GLY A 171 -27.46 -4.74 -4.09
C GLY A 171 -26.34 -3.77 -4.50
N ASP A 172 -26.31 -2.61 -3.87
CA ASP A 172 -25.34 -1.54 -4.15
C ASP A 172 -23.88 -1.91 -3.82
N ASP A 173 -23.65 -2.92 -2.98
CA ASP A 173 -22.33 -3.42 -2.62
C ASP A 173 -21.84 -4.57 -3.52
N ALA A 174 -22.63 -4.99 -4.53
CA ALA A 174 -22.22 -6.03 -5.47
C ALA A 174 -21.21 -5.53 -6.50
N ASN A 175 -20.07 -5.01 -6.04
CA ASN A 175 -18.98 -4.46 -6.83
C ASN A 175 -17.65 -4.45 -6.04
N TYR A 176 -16.53 -4.04 -6.66
CA TYR A 176 -15.24 -4.01 -6.01
C TYR A 176 -15.15 -3.04 -4.82
N ALA A 177 -15.96 -1.96 -4.83
CA ALA A 177 -16.00 -1.07 -3.67
C ALA A 177 -16.61 -1.79 -2.45
N GLY A 178 -17.70 -2.56 -2.64
CA GLY A 178 -18.27 -3.41 -1.62
C GLY A 178 -17.29 -4.49 -1.12
N MET A 179 -16.48 -5.07 -2.01
CA MET A 179 -15.43 -6.03 -1.64
C MET A 179 -14.40 -5.39 -0.68
N ALA A 180 -13.92 -4.19 -1.01
CA ALA A 180 -12.96 -3.46 -0.17
C ALA A 180 -13.59 -2.97 1.14
N LYS A 181 -14.87 -2.53 1.12
CA LYS A 181 -15.64 -2.16 2.33
C LYS A 181 -15.80 -3.35 3.28
N THR A 182 -16.12 -4.54 2.76
CA THR A 182 -16.22 -5.76 3.57
C THR A 182 -14.92 -6.03 4.33
N TYR A 183 -13.78 -5.83 3.68
CA TYR A 183 -12.46 -5.95 4.31
C TYR A 183 -12.20 -4.87 5.36
N ARG A 184 -12.51 -3.61 5.06
CA ARG A 184 -12.42 -2.50 6.01
C ARG A 184 -13.23 -2.76 7.26
N ASP A 185 -14.49 -3.15 7.10
CA ASP A 185 -15.43 -3.36 8.19
C ASP A 185 -15.01 -4.53 9.08
N TRP A 186 -14.47 -5.60 8.47
CA TRP A 186 -13.86 -6.68 9.23
C TRP A 186 -12.67 -6.20 10.07
N ASN A 187 -11.79 -5.36 9.52
CA ASN A 187 -10.64 -4.80 10.25
C ASN A 187 -11.05 -3.85 11.37
N LEU A 188 -12.06 -3.00 11.15
CA LEU A 188 -12.64 -2.11 12.17
C LEU A 188 -13.30 -2.92 13.28
N LYS A 189 -14.13 -3.90 12.93
CA LYS A 189 -14.88 -4.73 13.89
C LYS A 189 -13.96 -5.53 14.82
N ARG A 190 -12.86 -6.05 14.33
CA ARG A 190 -11.87 -6.77 15.16
C ARG A 190 -10.89 -5.86 15.91
N GLY A 191 -11.01 -4.54 15.77
CA GLY A 191 -10.12 -3.57 16.40
C GLY A 191 -8.69 -3.54 15.82
N TRP A 192 -8.48 -4.12 14.65
CA TRP A 192 -7.18 -4.12 13.96
C TRP A 192 -6.74 -2.71 13.59
N VAL A 193 -7.67 -1.90 13.11
CA VAL A 193 -7.47 -0.49 12.81
C VAL A 193 -8.56 0.36 13.46
N LYS A 194 -8.31 1.67 13.58
CA LYS A 194 -9.27 2.66 14.09
C LYS A 194 -9.40 3.82 13.11
N PRO A 195 -10.59 4.42 12.99
CA PRO A 195 -10.78 5.62 12.18
C PRO A 195 -9.80 6.74 12.55
N LEU A 196 -9.30 7.45 11.54
CA LEU A 196 -8.40 8.59 11.73
C LEU A 196 -9.05 9.67 12.60
N LYS A 197 -10.37 9.90 12.45
CA LYS A 197 -11.17 10.81 13.31
C LYS A 197 -11.04 10.53 14.81
N GLU A 198 -10.86 9.27 15.18
CA GLU A 198 -10.67 8.87 16.57
C GLU A 198 -9.21 9.00 16.99
N ARG A 199 -8.28 8.63 16.09
CA ARG A 199 -6.84 8.61 16.39
C ARG A 199 -6.21 9.98 16.54
N VAL A 200 -6.77 11.02 15.91
CA VAL A 200 -6.31 12.41 16.08
C VAL A 200 -6.70 13.02 17.41
N LYS A 201 -7.72 12.49 18.09
CA LYS A 201 -8.16 13.00 19.39
C LYS A 201 -7.06 12.85 20.43
N GLY A 202 -6.58 13.98 20.97
CA GLY A 202 -5.47 14.01 21.92
C GLY A 202 -4.08 13.76 21.31
N ASN A 203 -3.98 13.73 19.97
CA ASN A 203 -2.72 13.57 19.25
C ASN A 203 -2.47 14.76 18.30
N PRO A 204 -1.90 15.87 18.81
CA PRO A 204 -1.71 17.09 18.02
C PRO A 204 -0.74 16.94 16.84
N ALA A 205 0.20 15.99 16.87
CA ALA A 205 1.11 15.74 15.76
C ALA A 205 0.35 15.09 14.59
N LEU A 206 -0.48 14.09 14.87
CA LEU A 206 -1.29 13.41 13.85
C LEU A 206 -2.41 14.30 13.32
N GLU A 207 -3.07 15.09 14.19
CA GLU A 207 -4.09 16.05 13.79
C GLU A 207 -3.52 17.11 12.84
N TRP A 208 -2.31 17.63 13.12
CA TRP A 208 -1.62 18.55 12.24
C TRP A 208 -1.33 17.90 10.90
N SER A 209 -0.77 16.69 10.91
CA SER A 209 -0.41 15.94 9.72
C SER A 209 -1.62 15.69 8.81
N ALA A 210 -2.78 15.40 9.38
CA ALA A 210 -4.03 15.19 8.64
C ALA A 210 -4.55 16.45 7.91
N LYS A 211 -4.08 17.63 8.31
CA LYS A 211 -4.43 18.93 7.68
C LYS A 211 -3.32 19.44 6.75
N SER A 212 -2.20 18.72 6.65
CA SER A 212 -0.98 19.17 6.01
C SER A 212 -0.69 18.39 4.73
N VAL A 213 -0.01 19.00 3.80
CA VAL A 213 0.73 18.31 2.73
C VAL A 213 2.04 17.75 3.29
N PHE A 214 2.62 16.76 2.63
CA PHE A 214 3.91 16.19 3.03
C PHE A 214 5.00 16.63 2.06
N MET A 215 6.06 17.29 2.56
CA MET A 215 7.17 17.76 1.74
C MET A 215 8.49 17.13 2.17
N ARG A 216 9.15 16.47 1.23
CA ARG A 216 10.50 15.91 1.38
C ARG A 216 11.53 16.81 0.71
N CYS A 217 12.63 17.11 1.42
CA CYS A 217 13.78 17.82 0.88
C CYS A 217 15.03 17.00 1.09
N LYS A 218 15.68 16.61 -0.02
CA LYS A 218 16.93 15.84 0.00
C LYS A 218 18.12 16.79 0.06
N LEU A 219 18.92 16.70 1.14
CA LEU A 219 20.13 17.48 1.34
C LEU A 219 21.36 16.82 0.70
N SER A 220 21.48 15.51 0.83
CA SER A 220 22.58 14.74 0.26
C SER A 220 22.16 13.31 -0.06
N HIS A 221 22.96 12.56 -0.80
CA HIS A 221 22.79 11.13 -0.99
C HIS A 221 24.12 10.44 -1.31
N CYS A 222 24.20 9.16 -0.94
CA CYS A 222 25.24 8.26 -1.43
C CYS A 222 25.04 7.96 -2.92
N ASP A 223 26.15 7.80 -3.65
CA ASP A 223 26.15 7.42 -5.07
C ASP A 223 26.93 6.11 -5.28
N GLY A 224 26.46 5.07 -4.59
CA GLY A 224 27.08 3.74 -4.60
C GLY A 224 26.48 2.76 -5.62
N HIS A 225 25.54 3.22 -6.46
CA HIS A 225 24.88 2.38 -7.47
C HIS A 225 25.76 1.94 -8.64
N SER A 226 27.01 2.41 -8.71
CA SER A 226 27.95 1.97 -9.74
C SER A 226 28.25 0.48 -9.57
N ARG A 227 28.05 -0.31 -10.64
CA ARG A 227 28.43 -1.73 -10.68
C ARG A 227 29.94 -1.94 -10.48
N ASP A 228 30.71 -0.88 -10.69
CA ASP A 228 32.17 -0.87 -10.55
C ASP A 228 32.61 -0.58 -9.11
N ASN A 229 31.66 -0.26 -8.21
CA ASN A 229 31.98 -0.01 -6.81
C ASN A 229 32.03 -1.35 -6.04
N PRO A 230 33.12 -1.68 -5.30
CA PRO A 230 33.19 -2.87 -4.47
C PRO A 230 32.04 -2.92 -3.48
N ALA A 231 31.48 -4.13 -3.24
CA ALA A 231 30.26 -4.36 -2.46
C ALA A 231 30.23 -3.66 -1.07
N HIS A 232 31.39 -3.40 -0.50
CA HIS A 232 31.55 -2.83 0.85
C HIS A 232 32.39 -1.56 0.88
N ALA A 233 32.71 -0.97 -0.30
CA ALA A 233 33.38 0.30 -0.35
C ALA A 233 32.47 1.42 0.16
N MET A 234 33.08 2.46 0.71
CA MET A 234 32.35 3.70 1.04
C MET A 234 31.95 4.39 -0.26
N PRO A 235 30.65 4.60 -0.52
CA PRO A 235 30.22 5.27 -1.73
C PRO A 235 30.58 6.75 -1.68
N PRO A 236 30.77 7.40 -2.85
CA PRO A 236 30.87 8.84 -2.91
C PRO A 236 29.58 9.50 -2.43
N ILE A 237 29.67 10.71 -1.90
CA ILE A 237 28.53 11.49 -1.42
C ILE A 237 28.31 12.67 -2.35
N LEU A 238 27.05 12.87 -2.75
CA LEU A 238 26.62 14.05 -3.49
C LEU A 238 25.91 15.02 -2.54
N TRP A 239 26.58 16.13 -2.26
CA TRP A 239 26.05 17.23 -1.46
C TRP A 239 25.20 18.14 -2.34
N LYS A 240 23.96 18.38 -1.94
CA LYS A 240 22.98 19.17 -2.71
C LYS A 240 22.65 20.50 -2.03
N ARG A 241 22.46 20.47 -0.71
CA ARG A 241 22.01 21.61 0.09
C ARG A 241 22.51 21.48 1.52
N THR A 242 22.72 22.63 2.14
CA THR A 242 23.00 22.76 3.57
C THR A 242 21.72 22.98 4.37
N PHE A 243 21.79 22.94 5.69
CA PHE A 243 20.67 23.34 6.55
C PHE A 243 20.33 24.83 6.39
N ALA A 244 21.31 25.69 6.06
CA ALA A 244 21.04 27.09 5.72
C ALA A 244 20.18 27.22 4.45
N ASP A 245 20.41 26.40 3.43
CA ASP A 245 19.57 26.37 2.23
C ASP A 245 18.18 25.79 2.52
N TYR A 246 18.09 24.85 3.44
CA TYR A 246 16.81 24.31 3.90
C TYR A 246 15.95 25.37 4.64
N LYS A 247 16.59 26.26 5.43
CA LYS A 247 15.90 27.43 6.03
C LYS A 247 15.35 28.37 4.95
N LYS A 248 16.12 28.66 3.89
CA LYS A 248 15.66 29.48 2.75
C LYS A 248 14.45 28.84 2.06
N LEU A 249 14.47 27.52 1.85
CA LEU A 249 13.34 26.79 1.31
C LEU A 249 12.09 26.96 2.19
N MET A 250 12.21 26.70 3.50
CA MET A 250 11.07 26.82 4.43
C MET A 250 10.48 28.23 4.42
N LYS A 251 11.34 29.27 4.33
CA LYS A 251 10.86 30.63 4.17
C LYS A 251 10.11 30.84 2.86
N SER A 252 10.64 30.37 1.72
CA SER A 252 9.96 30.46 0.42
C SER A 252 8.61 29.77 0.40
N VAL A 253 8.50 28.59 1.02
CA VAL A 253 7.23 27.85 1.17
C VAL A 253 6.22 28.66 2.01
N LYS A 254 6.69 29.31 3.09
CA LYS A 254 5.87 30.15 3.96
C LYS A 254 5.40 31.43 3.22
N ASP A 255 6.31 32.09 2.51
CA ASP A 255 6.01 33.30 1.75
C ASP A 255 4.96 33.05 0.65
N LEU A 256 4.86 31.81 0.13
CA LEU A 256 3.81 31.38 -0.79
C LEU A 256 2.45 31.06 -0.10
N GLY A 257 2.36 31.18 1.24
CA GLY A 257 1.15 30.91 1.99
C GLY A 257 0.82 29.42 2.15
N MET A 258 1.81 28.52 2.03
CA MET A 258 1.64 27.11 2.38
C MET A 258 1.86 26.91 3.89
N ASP A 259 0.83 27.12 4.69
CA ASP A 259 0.92 27.11 6.15
C ASP A 259 0.93 25.71 6.78
N TYR A 260 0.30 24.74 6.14
CA TYR A 260 0.17 23.39 6.67
C TYR A 260 1.05 22.43 5.86
N VAL A 261 2.29 22.26 6.30
CA VAL A 261 3.28 21.39 5.66
C VAL A 261 4.02 20.55 6.72
N ASP A 262 4.01 19.22 6.55
CA ASP A 262 4.92 18.33 7.24
C ASP A 262 6.26 18.35 6.50
N MET A 263 7.28 18.95 7.10
CA MET A 263 8.63 19.09 6.54
C MET A 263 9.49 17.89 6.90
N CYS A 264 9.88 17.08 5.90
CA CYS A 264 10.72 15.91 6.10
C CYS A 264 12.11 16.11 5.50
N ILE A 265 13.13 16.09 6.35
CA ILE A 265 14.54 16.22 5.92
C ILE A 265 15.05 14.85 5.48
N VAL A 266 15.57 14.74 4.28
CA VAL A 266 16.12 13.52 3.70
C VAL A 266 17.61 13.69 3.46
N GLY A 267 18.43 12.68 3.78
CA GLY A 267 19.87 12.72 3.57
C GLY A 267 20.62 13.65 4.53
N TRP A 268 20.12 13.75 5.74
CA TRP A 268 20.69 14.53 6.85
C TRP A 268 21.74 13.75 7.65
N GLN A 269 21.65 12.41 7.60
CA GLN A 269 22.46 11.49 8.41
C GLN A 269 23.84 11.27 7.83
N TYR A 270 24.69 10.60 8.60
CA TYR A 270 26.02 10.18 8.19
C TYR A 270 26.03 9.56 6.77
N MET A 271 26.86 10.07 5.88
CA MET A 271 26.95 9.68 4.47
C MET A 271 25.69 9.97 3.62
N GLY A 272 24.71 10.74 4.10
CA GLY A 272 23.55 11.15 3.33
C GLY A 272 22.47 10.09 3.13
N PHE A 273 21.50 10.36 2.25
CA PHE A 273 20.40 9.45 1.94
C PHE A 273 20.92 8.12 1.40
N ASP A 274 20.32 7.02 1.86
CA ASP A 274 20.80 5.66 1.65
C ASP A 274 22.26 5.44 2.08
N GLY A 275 22.71 6.23 3.06
CA GLY A 275 23.98 6.04 3.74
C GLY A 275 24.02 4.72 4.52
N PRO A 276 25.18 4.38 5.13
CA PRO A 276 25.40 3.10 5.77
C PRO A 276 24.62 2.94 7.07
N PHE A 277 23.31 2.70 6.97
CA PHE A 277 22.47 2.36 8.13
C PHE A 277 23.03 1.15 8.88
N PRO A 278 22.85 1.08 10.23
CA PRO A 278 22.11 2.00 11.09
C PRO A 278 22.92 3.20 11.59
N LYS A 279 24.04 3.54 10.97
CA LYS A 279 24.86 4.69 11.36
C LYS A 279 24.20 6.00 10.95
N LEU A 280 23.53 6.68 11.88
CA LEU A 280 22.88 7.96 11.64
C LEU A 280 23.83 9.15 11.93
N TRP A 281 24.69 9.02 12.92
CA TRP A 281 25.52 10.07 13.48
C TRP A 281 27.02 9.90 13.15
N PRO A 282 27.82 10.98 13.14
CA PRO A 282 27.42 12.38 13.31
C PRO A 282 26.70 12.94 12.08
N VAL A 283 25.96 14.06 12.26
CA VAL A 283 25.46 14.86 11.14
C VAL A 283 26.66 15.47 10.41
N PRO A 284 26.75 15.36 9.06
CA PRO A 284 27.91 15.83 8.31
C PRO A 284 28.15 17.34 8.44
N ASP A 285 29.43 17.72 8.62
CA ASP A 285 29.87 19.14 8.67
C ASP A 285 29.60 19.88 7.36
N GLU A 286 29.62 19.17 6.22
CA GLU A 286 29.28 19.72 4.90
C GLU A 286 27.83 20.19 4.81
N LEU A 287 26.95 19.67 5.64
CA LEU A 287 25.56 20.15 5.78
C LEU A 287 25.45 21.29 6.80
N GLY A 288 26.46 21.50 7.63
CA GLY A 288 26.51 22.44 8.74
C GLY A 288 26.55 21.81 10.13
N GLY A 289 26.61 20.46 10.20
CA GLY A 289 26.67 19.72 11.45
C GLY A 289 25.38 19.72 12.25
N GLU A 290 25.44 19.16 13.45
CA GLU A 290 24.28 18.92 14.33
C GLU A 290 23.63 20.23 14.82
N GLU A 291 24.42 21.25 15.14
CA GLU A 291 23.90 22.54 15.62
C GLU A 291 23.12 23.28 14.52
N ALA A 292 23.61 23.25 13.26
CA ALA A 292 22.87 23.82 12.13
C ALA A 292 21.56 23.06 11.86
N MET A 293 21.53 21.73 12.09
CA MET A 293 20.31 20.94 12.00
C MET A 293 19.30 21.34 13.08
N LYS A 294 19.73 21.49 14.35
CA LYS A 294 18.88 21.97 15.46
C LYS A 294 18.30 23.35 15.17
N ASP A 295 19.15 24.28 14.67
CA ASP A 295 18.72 25.61 14.29
C ASP A 295 17.69 25.60 13.14
N ALA A 296 17.90 24.77 12.13
CA ALA A 296 16.94 24.61 11.03
C ALA A 296 15.59 24.02 11.51
N ILE A 297 15.63 23.05 12.41
CA ILE A 297 14.42 22.49 13.03
C ILE A 297 13.68 23.54 13.85
N ALA A 298 14.39 24.30 14.70
CA ALA A 298 13.82 25.39 15.48
C ALA A 298 13.21 26.49 14.60
N TYR A 299 13.89 26.84 13.51
CA TYR A 299 13.38 27.79 12.52
C TYR A 299 12.10 27.29 11.83
N GLY A 300 12.04 26.05 11.37
CA GLY A 300 10.82 25.48 10.78
C GLY A 300 9.65 25.50 11.76
N LYS A 301 9.88 25.18 13.03
CA LYS A 301 8.87 25.28 14.10
C LYS A 301 8.41 26.72 14.33
N SER A 302 9.30 27.72 14.26
CA SER A 302 8.91 29.13 14.39
C SER A 302 8.03 29.63 13.25
N LEU A 303 8.14 29.01 12.07
CA LEU A 303 7.22 29.22 10.94
C LEU A 303 5.88 28.51 11.08
N GLY A 304 5.71 27.69 12.13
CA GLY A 304 4.52 26.89 12.40
C GLY A 304 4.54 25.48 11.79
N TYR A 305 5.61 25.05 11.17
CA TYR A 305 5.72 23.72 10.53
C TYR A 305 5.96 22.60 11.54
N ARG A 306 5.60 21.37 11.15
CA ARG A 306 6.04 20.15 11.81
C ARG A 306 7.26 19.61 11.10
N MET A 307 8.28 19.27 11.89
CA MET A 307 9.59 18.86 11.42
C MET A 307 9.79 17.37 11.67
N SER A 308 10.16 16.64 10.65
CA SER A 308 10.50 15.22 10.70
C SER A 308 11.74 14.92 9.87
N VAL A 309 12.25 13.72 9.99
CA VAL A 309 13.37 13.22 9.19
C VAL A 309 13.04 11.89 8.56
N HIS A 310 13.77 11.55 7.51
CA HIS A 310 13.76 10.25 6.87
C HIS A 310 14.86 9.38 7.49
N VAL A 311 14.48 8.18 7.94
CA VAL A 311 15.39 7.12 8.38
C VAL A 311 15.02 5.79 7.73
N ASN A 312 15.87 4.77 7.87
CA ASN A 312 15.62 3.42 7.40
C ASN A 312 16.06 2.41 8.48
N ASN A 313 15.15 1.54 8.89
CA ASN A 313 15.41 0.48 9.87
C ASN A 313 15.41 -0.92 9.24
N HIS A 314 15.15 -1.01 7.93
CA HIS A 314 15.05 -2.27 7.21
C HIS A 314 16.39 -2.79 6.70
N ASN A 315 17.32 -1.88 6.43
CA ASN A 315 18.59 -2.17 5.81
C ASN A 315 19.76 -1.97 6.77
N ILE A 316 20.75 -2.86 6.70
CA ILE A 316 22.05 -2.70 7.34
C ILE A 316 23.15 -2.86 6.30
N TYR A 317 24.22 -2.08 6.44
CA TYR A 317 25.35 -2.04 5.51
C TYR A 317 26.65 -2.35 6.23
N ARG A 318 27.51 -3.18 5.64
CA ARG A 318 28.81 -3.53 6.22
C ARG A 318 29.70 -2.31 6.46
N ASN A 319 29.60 -1.32 5.60
CA ASN A 319 30.37 -0.08 5.69
C ASN A 319 29.88 0.90 6.78
N CYS A 320 28.86 0.57 7.57
CA CYS A 320 28.58 1.31 8.80
C CYS A 320 29.68 1.14 9.86
N GLY A 321 30.47 0.06 9.76
CA GLY A 321 31.63 -0.22 10.60
C GLY A 321 31.26 -0.68 12.03
N ALA A 322 32.26 -1.21 12.74
CA ALA A 322 32.09 -1.58 14.15
C ALA A 322 31.87 -0.32 15.04
N PRO A 323 31.10 -0.41 16.12
CA PRO A 323 30.39 -1.61 16.62
C PRO A 323 28.99 -1.81 16.00
N LEU A 324 28.58 -0.97 15.03
CA LEU A 324 27.23 -1.04 14.43
C LEU A 324 27.08 -2.21 13.47
N TRP A 325 28.14 -2.56 12.72
CA TRP A 325 28.13 -3.77 11.92
C TRP A 325 28.38 -4.99 12.80
N ASN A 326 27.40 -5.87 12.86
CA ASN A 326 27.51 -7.18 13.46
C ASN A 326 26.68 -8.18 12.63
N GLU A 327 27.27 -9.26 12.17
CA GLU A 327 26.57 -10.27 11.37
C GLU A 327 25.45 -10.96 12.17
N ASP A 328 25.59 -11.01 13.50
CA ASP A 328 24.54 -11.52 14.41
C ASP A 328 23.26 -10.64 14.45
N ASP A 329 23.27 -9.46 13.85
CA ASP A 329 22.10 -8.56 13.77
C ASP A 329 21.30 -8.75 12.47
N ILE A 330 21.82 -9.54 11.54
CA ILE A 330 21.27 -9.69 10.20
C ILE A 330 20.36 -10.90 10.16
N CYS A 331 19.26 -10.78 9.41
CA CYS A 331 18.41 -11.92 9.13
C CYS A 331 19.18 -13.03 8.42
N VAL A 332 19.02 -14.25 8.90
CA VAL A 332 19.67 -15.45 8.36
C VAL A 332 18.62 -16.36 7.73
N ASN A 333 18.93 -16.96 6.59
CA ASN A 333 18.05 -17.94 5.95
C ASN A 333 18.20 -19.34 6.58
N LYS A 334 17.35 -20.29 6.19
CA LYS A 334 17.34 -21.68 6.68
C LYS A 334 18.68 -22.43 6.51
N LYS A 335 19.56 -21.95 5.61
CA LYS A 335 20.89 -22.54 5.35
C LYS A 335 22.00 -21.87 6.15
N GLY A 336 21.68 -20.91 7.03
CA GLY A 336 22.66 -20.17 7.81
C GLY A 336 23.33 -19.00 7.07
N HIS A 337 22.86 -18.62 5.88
CA HIS A 337 23.45 -17.52 5.13
C HIS A 337 22.74 -16.21 5.47
N LEU A 338 23.50 -15.11 5.55
CA LEU A 338 22.98 -13.76 5.72
C LEU A 338 22.06 -13.40 4.54
N ARG A 339 20.93 -12.76 4.83
CA ARG A 339 20.00 -12.32 3.81
C ARG A 339 20.41 -10.97 3.24
N THR A 340 20.76 -10.96 1.96
CA THR A 340 21.01 -9.73 1.21
C THR A 340 19.70 -9.12 0.71
N TYR A 341 19.57 -7.80 0.84
CA TYR A 341 18.46 -7.05 0.26
C TYR A 341 18.74 -6.70 -1.21
N GLY A 342 19.97 -6.34 -1.53
CA GLY A 342 20.43 -5.93 -2.85
C GLY A 342 21.31 -4.69 -2.78
N TYR A 343 21.72 -4.21 -3.95
CA TYR A 343 22.52 -2.99 -4.06
C TYR A 343 21.61 -1.76 -4.08
N LEU A 344 21.81 -0.87 -3.11
CA LEU A 344 21.21 0.46 -3.03
C LEU A 344 22.30 1.53 -3.10
N GLN A 345 21.95 2.80 -2.91
CA GLN A 345 22.92 3.89 -3.02
C GLN A 345 24.05 3.79 -1.98
N GLY A 346 23.78 3.23 -0.80
CA GLY A 346 24.77 2.97 0.24
C GLY A 346 25.68 1.76 0.00
N GLY A 347 25.49 1.03 -1.09
CA GLY A 347 26.21 -0.21 -1.42
C GLY A 347 25.36 -1.48 -1.23
N LEU A 348 26.00 -2.62 -0.93
CA LEU A 348 25.31 -3.87 -0.65
C LEU A 348 24.60 -3.81 0.70
N ALA A 349 23.28 -3.88 0.67
CA ALA A 349 22.40 -3.88 1.81
C ALA A 349 22.01 -5.30 2.24
N TYR A 350 21.80 -5.50 3.53
CA TYR A 350 21.30 -6.72 4.15
C TYR A 350 19.99 -6.46 4.88
N HIS A 351 19.18 -7.51 5.10
CA HIS A 351 17.97 -7.41 5.89
C HIS A 351 18.27 -7.37 7.38
N THR A 352 17.91 -6.28 8.04
CA THR A 352 17.98 -6.19 9.51
C THR A 352 16.89 -7.02 10.16
N CYS A 353 17.18 -7.69 11.28
CA CYS A 353 16.13 -8.29 12.10
C CYS A 353 15.44 -7.23 12.95
N PHE A 354 14.11 -7.10 12.84
CA PHE A 354 13.36 -6.09 13.61
C PHE A 354 13.33 -6.36 15.12
N GLN A 355 13.55 -7.60 15.56
CA GLN A 355 13.81 -7.89 16.96
C GLN A 355 15.08 -7.18 17.44
N VAL A 356 16.14 -7.21 16.64
CA VAL A 356 17.41 -6.54 16.93
C VAL A 356 17.26 -5.03 16.88
N VAL A 357 16.57 -4.48 15.85
CA VAL A 357 16.25 -3.04 15.76
C VAL A 357 15.63 -2.55 17.06
N ASN A 358 14.59 -3.24 17.54
CA ASN A 358 13.84 -2.84 18.73
C ASN A 358 14.66 -2.94 20.03
N ASN A 359 15.63 -3.85 20.09
CA ASN A 359 16.36 -4.15 21.33
C ASN A 359 17.73 -3.47 21.41
N ARG A 360 18.32 -3.01 20.27
CA ARG A 360 19.68 -2.47 20.27
C ARG A 360 19.77 -0.97 20.08
N TRP A 361 19.15 -0.41 19.05
CA TRP A 361 19.40 1.00 18.69
C TRP A 361 18.17 1.90 18.57
N LEU A 362 16.98 1.35 18.30
CA LEU A 362 15.80 2.18 18.03
C LEU A 362 15.51 3.20 19.15
N ASP A 363 15.53 2.77 20.41
CA ASP A 363 15.19 3.65 21.53
C ASP A 363 16.20 4.79 21.71
N SER A 364 17.49 4.56 21.47
CA SER A 364 18.52 5.58 21.51
C SER A 364 18.39 6.57 20.36
N ASP A 365 18.11 6.08 19.14
CA ASP A 365 17.93 6.92 17.97
C ASP A 365 16.70 7.82 18.12
N LEU A 366 15.56 7.25 18.56
CA LEU A 366 14.33 8.03 18.78
C LEU A 366 14.51 9.12 19.85
N ARG A 367 15.26 8.82 20.93
CA ARG A 367 15.57 9.79 21.97
C ARG A 367 16.41 10.93 21.42
N HIS A 368 17.52 10.62 20.74
CA HIS A 368 18.40 11.63 20.16
C HIS A 368 17.65 12.50 19.12
N LEU A 369 16.87 11.90 18.24
CA LEU A 369 16.03 12.62 17.28
C LEU A 369 15.01 13.54 17.98
N LYS A 370 14.46 13.12 19.12
CA LYS A 370 13.54 13.94 19.93
C LYS A 370 14.27 15.13 20.57
N GLU A 371 15.49 14.92 21.07
CA GLU A 371 16.37 15.96 21.62
C GLU A 371 16.79 16.98 20.57
N MET A 372 16.86 16.59 19.28
CA MET A 372 17.06 17.51 18.16
C MET A 372 15.87 18.48 17.97
N GLY A 373 14.74 18.25 18.61
CA GLY A 373 13.56 19.10 18.58
C GLY A 373 12.50 18.73 17.54
N LEU A 374 12.60 17.57 16.90
CA LEU A 374 11.59 17.09 15.94
C LEU A 374 10.22 16.93 16.58
N ASN A 375 9.16 17.30 15.86
CA ASN A 375 7.78 17.35 16.36
C ASN A 375 6.70 16.92 15.36
N GLY A 376 7.08 16.47 14.17
CA GLY A 376 6.19 15.89 13.15
C GLY A 376 6.08 14.38 13.29
N ILE A 377 5.13 13.77 12.55
CA ILE A 377 5.08 12.31 12.41
C ILE A 377 6.36 11.82 11.75
N HIS A 378 6.91 10.71 12.25
CA HIS A 378 8.24 10.28 11.84
C HIS A 378 8.18 9.36 10.63
N HIS A 379 9.05 9.59 9.62
CA HIS A 379 9.09 8.81 8.39
C HIS A 379 10.21 7.76 8.42
N VAL A 380 9.82 6.48 8.41
CA VAL A 380 10.72 5.34 8.34
C VAL A 380 10.53 4.63 6.99
N ASP A 381 11.54 4.70 6.16
CA ASP A 381 11.52 4.19 4.80
C ASP A 381 11.38 2.67 4.72
N VAL A 382 10.90 2.15 3.59
CA VAL A 382 10.86 0.72 3.21
C VAL A 382 9.98 -0.17 4.10
N THR A 383 9.85 0.08 5.40
CA THR A 383 9.27 -0.89 6.35
C THR A 383 7.91 -1.43 5.93
N SER A 384 6.99 -0.56 5.48
CA SER A 384 5.68 -1.00 4.95
C SER A 384 5.66 -1.28 3.44
N ALA A 385 6.82 -1.27 2.79
CA ALA A 385 6.96 -1.63 1.37
C ALA A 385 7.33 -3.11 1.17
N ARG A 386 7.68 -3.80 2.24
CA ARG A 386 8.18 -5.17 2.18
C ARG A 386 7.47 -6.08 3.15
N TYR A 387 7.26 -7.31 2.70
CA TYR A 387 6.80 -8.38 3.58
C TYR A 387 7.82 -8.67 4.67
N PRO A 388 7.37 -9.15 5.84
CA PRO A 388 8.26 -9.55 6.91
C PRO A 388 9.23 -10.63 6.43
N THR A 389 10.52 -10.41 6.66
CA THR A 389 11.57 -11.37 6.30
C THR A 389 11.79 -12.36 7.44
N PRO A 390 11.58 -13.67 7.25
CA PRO A 390 11.82 -14.65 8.33
C PRO A 390 13.32 -14.72 8.66
N CYS A 391 13.65 -15.04 9.92
CA CYS A 391 15.01 -15.09 10.41
C CYS A 391 15.28 -16.41 11.13
N HIS A 392 16.35 -17.13 10.76
CA HIS A 392 16.80 -18.36 11.41
C HIS A 392 18.02 -18.17 12.31
N ALA A 393 18.40 -16.93 12.62
CA ALA A 393 19.51 -16.67 13.54
C ALA A 393 19.20 -17.27 14.93
N PRO A 394 20.14 -18.02 15.57
CA PRO A 394 19.86 -18.72 16.81
C PRO A 394 19.46 -17.81 17.98
N ASN A 395 19.93 -16.56 17.99
CA ASN A 395 19.71 -15.57 19.04
C ASN A 395 18.45 -14.70 18.83
N HIS A 396 17.88 -14.68 17.62
CA HIS A 396 16.66 -13.94 17.29
C HIS A 396 15.84 -14.60 16.17
N PRO A 397 15.47 -15.89 16.33
CA PRO A 397 14.66 -16.57 15.33
C PRO A 397 13.27 -15.95 15.28
N ALA A 398 12.73 -15.81 14.06
CA ALA A 398 11.38 -15.30 13.86
C ALA A 398 10.79 -15.80 12.53
N ASN A 399 9.60 -16.37 12.56
CA ASN A 399 8.80 -16.59 11.37
C ASN A 399 8.21 -15.26 10.85
N ARG A 400 7.49 -15.26 9.71
CA ARG A 400 6.96 -14.01 9.15
C ARG A 400 5.96 -13.30 10.06
N ARG A 401 5.11 -14.02 10.79
CA ARG A 401 4.17 -13.43 11.73
C ARG A 401 4.90 -12.74 12.88
N GLU A 402 5.84 -13.42 13.50
CA GLU A 402 6.64 -12.86 14.59
C GLU A 402 7.47 -11.65 14.13
N MET A 403 8.00 -11.69 12.89
CA MET A 403 8.69 -10.53 12.33
C MET A 403 7.74 -9.35 12.08
N ALA A 404 6.50 -9.60 11.62
CA ALA A 404 5.47 -8.57 11.48
C ALA A 404 5.11 -7.94 12.84
N GLU A 405 5.03 -8.73 13.90
CA GLU A 405 4.81 -8.27 15.27
C GLU A 405 5.96 -7.35 15.74
N TRP A 406 7.22 -7.69 15.44
CA TRP A 406 8.37 -6.84 15.71
C TRP A 406 8.38 -5.54 14.91
N GLN A 407 7.94 -5.58 13.64
CA GLN A 407 7.74 -4.37 12.83
C GLN A 407 6.65 -3.48 13.43
N LEU A 408 5.52 -4.04 13.86
CA LEU A 408 4.45 -3.29 14.55
C LEU A 408 4.96 -2.66 15.84
N LYS A 409 5.77 -3.36 16.63
CA LYS A 409 6.40 -2.81 17.83
C LYS A 409 7.32 -1.62 17.52
N THR A 410 8.03 -1.66 16.38
CA THR A 410 8.77 -0.48 15.88
C THR A 410 7.83 0.70 15.64
N CYS A 411 6.70 0.48 14.95
CA CYS A 411 5.71 1.54 14.70
C CYS A 411 5.17 2.12 16.03
N GLU A 412 4.87 1.26 17.02
CA GLU A 412 4.36 1.68 18.34
C GLU A 412 5.37 2.55 19.08
N LYS A 413 6.66 2.17 19.10
CA LYS A 413 7.72 2.98 19.74
C LYS A 413 7.88 4.34 19.08
N VAL A 414 7.89 4.38 17.74
CA VAL A 414 7.98 5.63 16.98
C VAL A 414 6.76 6.53 17.26
N ARG A 415 5.56 5.96 17.25
CA ARG A 415 4.32 6.70 17.55
C ARG A 415 4.28 7.24 18.99
N ALA A 416 4.80 6.49 19.94
CA ALA A 416 4.89 6.93 21.34
C ALA A 416 5.77 8.20 21.49
N VAL A 417 6.82 8.33 20.67
CA VAL A 417 7.75 9.49 20.72
C VAL A 417 7.26 10.66 19.87
N PHE A 418 6.74 10.39 18.66
CA PHE A 418 6.45 11.42 17.65
C PHE A 418 4.97 11.60 17.33
N GLY A 419 4.09 10.79 17.91
CA GLY A 419 2.65 10.87 17.68
C GLY A 419 2.17 10.22 16.38
N GLY A 420 3.06 9.80 15.47
CA GLY A 420 2.68 9.14 14.23
C GLY A 420 3.84 8.48 13.52
N TYR A 421 3.49 7.48 12.70
CA TYR A 421 4.41 6.67 11.89
C TYR A 421 4.06 6.78 10.42
N SER A 422 5.02 7.16 9.59
CA SER A 422 4.91 7.22 8.14
C SER A 422 5.89 6.24 7.49
N SER A 423 5.48 5.57 6.41
CA SER A 423 6.36 4.68 5.65
C SER A 423 5.92 4.58 4.18
N GLU A 424 6.51 3.68 3.41
CA GLU A 424 6.23 3.47 1.99
C GLU A 424 5.24 2.32 1.75
N ALA A 425 4.50 2.36 0.64
CA ALA A 425 3.68 1.32 0.01
C ALA A 425 2.46 0.79 0.78
N GLY A 426 2.38 0.88 2.10
CA GLY A 426 1.19 0.53 2.87
C GLY A 426 0.82 -0.96 2.87
N MET A 427 1.78 -1.87 3.00
CA MET A 427 1.50 -3.30 3.20
C MET A 427 0.64 -3.51 4.45
N ASP A 428 -0.44 -4.25 4.29
CA ASP A 428 -1.55 -4.41 5.24
C ASP A 428 -1.15 -4.97 6.62
N HIS A 429 -0.08 -5.77 6.71
CA HIS A 429 0.39 -6.29 7.99
C HIS A 429 0.82 -5.18 8.97
N LEU A 430 1.13 -3.99 8.47
CA LEU A 430 1.46 -2.81 9.27
C LEU A 430 0.32 -1.80 9.43
N ALA A 431 -0.85 -2.04 8.87
CA ALA A 431 -1.98 -1.10 8.95
C ALA A 431 -2.30 -0.59 10.38
N PRO A 432 -2.20 -1.39 11.47
CA PRO A 432 -2.45 -0.90 12.82
C PRO A 432 -1.46 0.17 13.29
N GLY A 433 -0.22 0.09 12.83
CA GLY A 433 0.88 0.99 13.20
C GLY A 433 1.05 2.19 12.26
N LEU A 434 0.43 2.17 11.08
CA LEU A 434 0.67 3.12 10.02
C LEU A 434 -0.28 4.31 10.09
N ASP A 435 0.24 5.52 10.04
CA ASP A 435 -0.52 6.78 10.01
C ASP A 435 -0.50 7.44 8.63
N ASN A 436 0.60 7.27 7.88
CA ASN A 436 0.74 7.79 6.53
C ASN A 436 1.53 6.82 5.65
N ALA A 437 1.02 6.52 4.48
CA ALA A 437 1.61 5.61 3.50
C ALA A 437 1.93 6.34 2.20
N LEU A 438 3.21 6.36 1.80
CA LEU A 438 3.64 6.90 0.52
C LEU A 438 3.58 5.82 -0.55
N TYR A 439 3.33 6.21 -1.80
CA TYR A 439 3.42 5.32 -2.98
C TYR A 439 2.58 4.05 -2.90
N VAL A 440 1.40 4.16 -2.31
CA VAL A 440 0.47 3.03 -2.21
C VAL A 440 0.12 2.53 -3.61
N GLY A 441 0.24 1.23 -3.84
CA GLY A 441 0.06 0.60 -5.15
C GLY A 441 1.38 0.37 -5.91
N THR A 442 2.35 1.27 -5.84
CA THR A 442 3.61 1.19 -6.62
C THR A 442 4.39 -0.10 -6.35
N PHE A 443 4.61 -0.42 -5.07
CA PHE A 443 5.42 -1.60 -4.70
C PHE A 443 4.64 -2.91 -4.78
N GLY A 444 3.32 -2.88 -4.65
CA GLY A 444 2.46 -4.05 -4.84
C GLY A 444 2.35 -4.41 -6.31
N SER A 445 1.68 -3.58 -7.07
CA SER A 445 1.34 -3.85 -8.46
C SER A 445 2.55 -3.89 -9.41
N ALA A 446 3.51 -2.96 -9.25
CA ALA A 446 4.68 -2.90 -10.14
C ALA A 446 5.64 -4.10 -10.03
N GLN A 447 5.57 -4.88 -8.95
CA GLN A 447 6.41 -6.06 -8.73
C GLN A 447 5.73 -7.38 -9.09
N GLN A 448 4.44 -7.34 -9.45
CA GLN A 448 3.73 -8.53 -9.89
C GLN A 448 4.09 -8.90 -11.34
N PRO A 449 4.01 -10.19 -11.71
CA PRO A 449 4.20 -10.60 -13.09
C PRO A 449 3.18 -9.93 -14.00
N ALA A 450 3.66 -9.49 -15.15
CA ALA A 450 2.79 -9.01 -16.21
C ALA A 450 1.97 -10.16 -16.81
N THR A 451 0.72 -9.90 -17.16
CA THR A 451 -0.18 -10.89 -17.76
C THR A 451 -1.25 -10.18 -18.60
N GLU A 452 -1.67 -10.84 -19.67
CA GLU A 452 -2.79 -10.40 -20.50
C GLU A 452 -4.16 -10.43 -19.79
N LEU A 453 -4.21 -10.98 -18.58
CA LEU A 453 -5.45 -11.04 -17.77
C LEU A 453 -5.72 -9.75 -17.01
N VAL A 454 -4.78 -8.82 -16.90
CA VAL A 454 -4.93 -7.53 -16.20
C VAL A 454 -5.33 -6.46 -17.20
N ASP A 455 -6.45 -5.80 -16.98
CA ASP A 455 -6.97 -4.71 -17.80
C ASP A 455 -6.78 -3.32 -17.14
N GLY A 456 -6.32 -3.27 -15.88
CA GLY A 456 -6.11 -2.02 -15.18
C GLY A 456 -6.10 -2.16 -13.66
N GLU A 457 -6.38 -1.05 -12.98
CA GLU A 457 -6.41 -0.98 -11.52
C GLU A 457 -7.66 -0.28 -11.02
N VAL A 458 -8.09 -0.67 -9.82
CA VAL A 458 -9.17 -0.03 -9.07
C VAL A 458 -8.71 0.23 -7.63
N PRO A 459 -9.17 1.30 -6.95
CA PRO A 459 -8.63 1.75 -5.67
C PRO A 459 -9.06 0.90 -4.47
N LEU A 460 -8.85 -0.43 -4.51
CA LEU A 460 -9.26 -1.32 -3.41
C LEU A 460 -8.63 -0.93 -2.08
N TRP A 461 -7.33 -0.65 -2.08
CA TRP A 461 -6.60 -0.27 -0.89
C TRP A 461 -7.11 1.06 -0.33
N GLN A 462 -7.35 2.03 -1.22
CA GLN A 462 -7.83 3.35 -0.82
C GLN A 462 -9.25 3.27 -0.26
N ILE A 463 -10.13 2.45 -0.83
CA ILE A 463 -11.47 2.21 -0.29
C ILE A 463 -11.40 1.53 1.09
N ALA A 464 -10.47 0.59 1.27
CA ALA A 464 -10.27 -0.09 2.53
C ALA A 464 -9.69 0.82 3.63
N TYR A 465 -8.81 1.76 3.28
CA TYR A 465 -7.99 2.47 4.27
C TYR A 465 -8.12 3.99 4.28
N ASN A 466 -8.77 4.66 3.31
CA ASN A 466 -9.08 6.09 3.45
C ASN A 466 -9.96 6.32 4.69
N GLY A 467 -9.73 7.38 5.43
CA GLY A 467 -10.36 7.61 6.73
C GLY A 467 -9.72 6.82 7.89
N ILE A 468 -8.69 6.02 7.61
CA ILE A 468 -7.91 5.25 8.59
C ILE A 468 -6.42 5.63 8.47
N ILE A 469 -5.84 5.54 7.29
CA ILE A 469 -4.44 5.85 6.99
C ILE A 469 -4.40 6.95 5.92
N MET A 470 -3.69 8.03 6.17
CA MET A 470 -3.39 9.02 5.14
C MET A 470 -2.51 8.36 4.06
N SER A 471 -2.76 8.65 2.80
CA SER A 471 -1.98 8.00 1.75
C SER A 471 -1.72 8.89 0.55
N GLN A 472 -0.72 8.50 -0.21
CA GLN A 472 -0.45 9.02 -1.53
C GLN A 472 -0.44 7.85 -2.51
N PRO A 473 -1.25 7.88 -3.57
CA PRO A 473 -1.28 6.81 -4.55
C PRO A 473 -0.05 6.86 -5.46
N TYR A 474 0.56 5.73 -5.73
CA TYR A 474 1.70 5.56 -6.64
C TYR A 474 2.80 6.62 -6.44
N TRP A 475 3.50 7.00 -7.51
CA TRP A 475 4.45 8.12 -7.55
C TRP A 475 3.79 9.47 -7.83
N ALA A 476 2.54 9.68 -7.39
CA ALA A 476 1.78 10.90 -7.61
C ALA A 476 2.32 12.07 -6.76
N THR A 477 3.52 12.53 -7.09
CA THR A 477 4.27 13.60 -6.42
C THR A 477 4.48 14.80 -7.33
N VAL A 478 4.69 15.98 -6.74
CA VAL A 478 5.30 17.10 -7.45
C VAL A 478 6.78 17.12 -7.12
N ASP A 479 7.63 16.93 -8.10
CA ASP A 479 9.09 16.85 -7.98
C ASP A 479 9.81 17.40 -9.23
N ALA A 480 11.13 17.22 -9.32
CA ALA A 480 11.93 17.67 -10.47
C ALA A 480 11.52 17.02 -11.81
N SER A 481 10.79 15.92 -11.79
CA SER A 481 10.24 15.30 -13.00
C SER A 481 8.88 15.89 -13.39
N TYR A 482 8.31 16.75 -12.55
CA TYR A 482 7.07 17.46 -12.84
C TYR A 482 7.24 18.35 -14.07
N GLY A 483 6.43 18.13 -15.10
CA GLY A 483 6.55 18.82 -16.39
C GLY A 483 7.37 18.11 -17.46
N ARG A 484 8.12 17.04 -17.11
CA ARG A 484 8.89 16.26 -18.09
C ARG A 484 8.07 15.12 -18.73
N GLY A 485 6.84 14.91 -18.26
CA GLY A 485 5.96 13.82 -18.70
C GLY A 485 5.62 13.86 -20.18
N LYS A 486 5.34 15.05 -20.71
CA LYS A 486 4.97 15.25 -22.14
C LYS A 486 6.01 14.70 -23.12
N ASP A 487 7.29 14.80 -22.81
CA ASP A 487 8.35 14.27 -23.68
C ASP A 487 8.49 12.74 -23.59
N LYS A 488 8.15 12.15 -22.46
CA LYS A 488 8.09 10.69 -22.30
C LYS A 488 6.85 10.09 -22.96
N LEU A 489 5.69 10.73 -22.83
CA LEU A 489 4.45 10.32 -23.51
C LEU A 489 4.59 10.36 -25.03
N LYS A 490 5.27 11.37 -25.58
CA LYS A 490 5.61 11.42 -27.02
C LYS A 490 6.43 10.22 -27.49
N LYS A 491 7.31 9.65 -26.62
CA LYS A 491 8.09 8.44 -26.93
C LYS A 491 7.28 7.17 -26.79
N LEU A 492 6.19 7.17 -26.00
CA LEU A 492 5.28 6.05 -25.78
C LEU A 492 4.15 6.00 -26.82
N SER A 493 3.83 7.12 -27.46
CA SER A 493 2.86 7.18 -28.57
C SER A 493 3.36 6.51 -29.85
N ASP A 494 4.63 6.06 -29.92
CA ASP A 494 5.16 5.27 -31.03
C ASP A 494 4.59 3.83 -31.03
N PRO A 495 3.73 3.47 -32.00
CA PRO A 495 3.11 2.13 -32.06
C PRO A 495 4.11 0.98 -32.12
N LYS A 496 5.34 1.23 -32.60
CA LYS A 496 6.41 0.22 -32.67
C LYS A 496 7.02 -0.13 -31.31
N ARG A 497 6.89 0.77 -30.31
CA ARG A 497 7.33 0.54 -28.93
C ARG A 497 6.25 -0.10 -28.05
N ARG A 498 4.97 -0.07 -28.44
CA ARG A 498 3.85 -0.69 -27.73
C ARG A 498 3.86 -2.23 -27.76
N LYS A 499 4.56 -2.87 -28.70
CA LYS A 499 4.67 -4.33 -28.72
C LYS A 499 5.52 -4.82 -27.53
N GLY A 500 4.86 -5.28 -26.47
CA GLY A 500 5.46 -5.90 -25.28
C GLY A 500 5.56 -5.04 -24.03
N ILE A 501 5.00 -3.83 -24.03
CA ILE A 501 4.87 -3.01 -22.81
C ILE A 501 3.48 -3.28 -22.23
N HIS A 502 3.44 -3.96 -21.07
CA HIS A 502 2.20 -4.22 -20.36
C HIS A 502 1.61 -2.93 -19.80
N GLU A 503 0.27 -2.84 -19.75
CA GLU A 503 -0.51 -1.68 -19.30
C GLU A 503 -0.04 -1.10 -17.96
N MET A 504 0.51 -1.91 -17.05
CA MET A 504 1.06 -1.46 -15.78
C MET A 504 2.36 -0.66 -15.90
N LYS A 505 3.20 -0.95 -16.89
CA LYS A 505 4.36 -0.11 -17.19
C LYS A 505 3.92 1.17 -17.88
N GLU A 506 2.89 1.09 -18.72
CA GLU A 506 2.24 2.26 -19.33
C GLU A 506 1.59 3.14 -18.27
N MET A 507 0.97 2.58 -17.22
CA MET A 507 0.40 3.37 -16.14
C MET A 507 1.47 4.05 -15.28
N ASN A 508 2.62 3.41 -15.01
CA ASN A 508 3.76 4.09 -14.40
C ASN A 508 4.29 5.22 -15.29
N ASP A 509 4.36 5.01 -16.59
CA ASP A 509 4.79 6.03 -17.55
C ASP A 509 3.73 7.15 -17.71
N TYR A 510 2.46 6.81 -17.62
CA TYR A 510 1.31 7.71 -17.59
C TYR A 510 1.31 8.61 -16.34
N LEU A 511 1.66 8.08 -15.17
CA LEU A 511 1.83 8.85 -13.95
C LEU A 511 3.07 9.78 -13.96
N TRP A 512 3.90 9.75 -15.00
CA TRP A 512 4.92 10.77 -15.20
C TRP A 512 4.37 12.06 -15.81
N ASP A 513 3.15 12.07 -16.34
CA ASP A 513 2.47 13.30 -16.70
C ASP A 513 1.95 14.02 -15.44
N PRO A 514 2.26 15.31 -15.24
CA PRO A 514 1.82 16.06 -14.07
C PRO A 514 0.30 16.12 -13.90
N ALA A 515 -0.45 16.25 -14.99
CA ALA A 515 -1.91 16.29 -14.94
C ALA A 515 -2.49 14.97 -14.41
N HIS A 516 -2.01 13.84 -14.94
CA HIS A 516 -2.45 12.53 -14.50
C HIS A 516 -2.09 12.24 -13.03
N ARG A 517 -0.90 12.67 -12.56
CA ARG A 517 -0.52 12.56 -11.15
C ARG A 517 -1.48 13.29 -10.23
N THR A 518 -1.81 14.52 -10.57
CA THR A 518 -2.75 15.33 -9.80
C THR A 518 -4.12 14.68 -9.76
N LEU A 519 -4.65 14.27 -10.93
CA LEU A 519 -5.94 13.58 -11.01
C LEU A 519 -5.96 12.29 -10.19
N LYS A 520 -4.87 11.50 -10.20
CA LYS A 520 -4.79 10.27 -9.42
C LYS A 520 -4.85 10.53 -7.92
N VAL A 521 -4.29 11.63 -7.44
CA VAL A 521 -4.42 12.03 -6.03
C VAL A 521 -5.88 12.33 -5.68
N TRP A 522 -6.60 13.05 -6.55
CA TRP A 522 -8.00 13.41 -6.32
C TRP A 522 -8.93 12.19 -6.42
N GLU A 523 -8.75 11.37 -7.44
CA GLU A 523 -9.52 10.13 -7.64
C GLU A 523 -9.40 9.19 -6.45
N TYR A 524 -8.20 9.05 -5.89
CA TYR A 524 -7.92 8.07 -4.84
C TYR A 524 -8.00 8.63 -3.41
N GLY A 525 -8.42 9.89 -3.24
CA GLY A 525 -8.52 10.53 -1.93
C GLY A 525 -7.17 10.76 -1.26
N GLY A 526 -6.14 10.98 -2.08
CA GLY A 526 -4.77 11.06 -1.61
C GLY A 526 -4.43 12.37 -0.90
N ARG A 527 -3.35 12.33 -0.13
CA ARG A 527 -2.69 13.48 0.49
C ARG A 527 -1.56 13.96 -0.43
N PRO A 528 -1.52 15.25 -0.86
CA PRO A 528 -0.43 15.76 -1.68
C PRO A 528 0.93 15.53 -1.04
N THR A 529 1.87 15.04 -1.85
CA THR A 529 3.26 14.81 -1.44
C THR A 529 4.20 15.52 -2.41
N PHE A 530 5.14 16.27 -1.87
CA PHE A 530 6.08 17.09 -2.62
C PHE A 530 7.50 16.62 -2.40
N TYR A 531 8.30 16.58 -3.49
CA TYR A 531 9.73 16.34 -3.45
C TYR A 531 10.44 17.58 -3.94
N PHE A 532 10.96 18.37 -3.02
CA PHE A 532 11.70 19.56 -3.39
C PHE A 532 13.07 19.20 -3.98
N ASN A 533 13.24 19.51 -5.25
CA ASN A 533 14.51 19.41 -5.96
C ASN A 533 14.96 20.76 -6.54
N ASP A 534 14.02 21.64 -6.88
CA ASP A 534 14.26 22.93 -7.51
C ASP A 534 13.19 23.93 -7.10
N TYR A 535 13.55 25.20 -6.98
CA TYR A 535 12.62 26.31 -6.70
C TYR A 535 11.55 26.48 -7.79
N ALA A 536 11.84 26.12 -9.05
CA ALA A 536 10.84 26.11 -10.12
C ALA A 536 9.66 25.18 -9.85
N THR A 537 9.79 24.21 -8.95
CA THR A 537 8.69 23.31 -8.57
C THR A 537 7.76 23.87 -7.50
N LEU A 538 8.09 25.01 -6.89
CA LEU A 538 7.26 25.60 -5.83
C LEU A 538 5.92 26.13 -6.34
N ALA A 539 5.84 26.69 -7.56
CA ALA A 539 4.59 27.16 -8.13
C ALA A 539 3.59 26.00 -8.33
N PRO A 540 3.91 24.90 -9.04
CA PRO A 540 3.03 23.75 -9.14
C PRO A 540 2.73 23.07 -7.79
N MET A 541 3.64 23.10 -6.81
CA MET A 541 3.36 22.64 -5.44
C MET A 541 2.27 23.52 -4.78
N LYS A 542 2.37 24.83 -4.95
CA LYS A 542 1.36 25.79 -4.44
C LYS A 542 0.01 25.57 -5.09
N GLU A 543 -0.04 25.42 -6.40
CA GLU A 543 -1.29 25.13 -7.13
C GLU A 543 -1.98 23.87 -6.58
N MET A 544 -1.22 22.78 -6.40
CA MET A 544 -1.74 21.53 -5.84
C MET A 544 -2.13 21.68 -4.37
N TYR A 545 -1.38 22.46 -3.58
CA TYR A 545 -1.72 22.78 -2.20
C TYR A 545 -3.08 23.49 -2.11
N ASP A 546 -3.30 24.55 -2.94
CA ASP A 546 -4.54 25.30 -2.95
C ASP A 546 -5.73 24.46 -3.43
N ALA A 547 -5.53 23.68 -4.49
CA ALA A 547 -6.53 22.76 -5.02
C ALA A 547 -6.99 21.71 -3.98
N TRP A 548 -6.10 21.30 -3.08
CA TRP A 548 -6.44 20.34 -2.02
C TRP A 548 -7.19 20.95 -0.84
N GLN A 549 -7.07 22.26 -0.57
CA GLN A 549 -7.65 22.87 0.63
C GLN A 549 -9.16 22.61 0.79
N PRO A 550 -10.01 22.71 -0.26
CA PRO A 550 -11.44 22.38 -0.14
C PRO A 550 -11.73 20.93 0.20
N MET A 551 -10.83 20.01 -0.17
CA MET A 551 -10.99 18.55 -0.07
C MET A 551 -10.21 17.93 1.09
N LYS A 552 -9.35 18.67 1.80
CA LYS A 552 -8.43 18.12 2.81
C LYS A 552 -9.11 17.35 3.94
N HIS A 553 -10.37 17.69 4.26
CA HIS A 553 -11.16 17.00 5.28
C HIS A 553 -11.55 15.57 4.86
N LEU A 554 -11.49 15.24 3.57
CA LEU A 554 -11.81 13.91 3.04
C LEU A 554 -10.79 12.84 3.50
N VAL A 555 -9.64 13.21 4.03
CA VAL A 555 -8.71 12.26 4.66
C VAL A 555 -9.31 11.58 5.90
N TYR A 556 -10.34 12.19 6.52
CA TYR A 556 -11.06 11.63 7.65
C TYR A 556 -12.26 10.76 7.25
N GLU A 557 -12.69 10.81 5.99
CA GLU A 557 -13.88 10.15 5.51
C GLU A 557 -13.55 8.82 4.83
N PHE A 558 -14.39 7.81 5.03
CA PHE A 558 -14.28 6.57 4.28
C PHE A 558 -14.68 6.79 2.83
N ILE A 559 -13.95 6.21 1.89
CA ILE A 559 -14.46 6.07 0.52
C ILE A 559 -15.58 5.02 0.54
N ASP A 560 -16.74 5.41 0.05
CA ASP A 560 -17.94 4.59 -0.04
C ASP A 560 -18.10 3.92 -1.39
N ARG A 561 -17.74 4.65 -2.47
CA ARG A 561 -17.93 4.17 -3.83
C ARG A 561 -16.88 4.75 -4.79
N HIS A 562 -16.55 3.95 -5.78
CA HIS A 562 -15.75 4.37 -6.93
C HIS A 562 -16.37 3.77 -8.19
N ASP A 563 -16.65 4.60 -9.19
CA ASP A 563 -17.33 4.21 -10.42
C ASP A 563 -16.60 4.74 -11.63
N ARG A 564 -16.57 3.96 -12.70
CA ARG A 564 -16.25 4.42 -14.04
C ARG A 564 -17.53 4.97 -14.68
N LEU A 565 -17.65 6.28 -14.87
CA LEU A 565 -18.83 6.94 -15.44
C LEU A 565 -18.83 6.88 -16.97
N ALA A 566 -17.64 6.98 -17.57
CA ALA A 566 -17.41 6.89 -19.01
C ALA A 566 -15.97 6.40 -19.27
N GLU A 567 -15.59 6.27 -20.52
CA GLU A 567 -14.19 6.04 -20.89
C GLU A 567 -13.32 7.18 -20.33
N ASN A 568 -12.28 6.86 -19.55
CA ASN A 568 -11.36 7.81 -18.90
C ASN A 568 -12.03 8.78 -17.91
N VAL A 569 -13.26 8.52 -17.45
CA VAL A 569 -13.94 9.34 -16.45
C VAL A 569 -14.33 8.50 -15.24
N TYR A 570 -13.88 8.92 -14.07
CA TYR A 570 -14.12 8.21 -12.82
C TYR A 570 -14.69 9.12 -11.77
N ARG A 571 -15.54 8.53 -10.91
CA ARG A 571 -16.11 9.19 -9.74
C ARG A 571 -15.73 8.47 -8.47
N THR A 572 -15.27 9.21 -7.48
CA THR A 572 -15.11 8.72 -6.10
C THR A 572 -16.09 9.44 -5.20
N ARG A 573 -16.84 8.67 -4.39
CA ARG A 573 -17.78 9.20 -3.40
C ARG A 573 -17.35 8.76 -2.01
N TRP A 574 -17.39 9.70 -1.08
CA TRP A 574 -17.13 9.47 0.33
C TRP A 574 -18.42 9.24 1.11
N ALA A 575 -18.29 8.63 2.30
CA ALA A 575 -19.42 8.29 3.16
C ALA A 575 -20.23 9.52 3.66
N ASN A 576 -19.63 10.70 3.65
CA ASN A 576 -20.31 11.97 3.95
C ASN A 576 -21.18 12.49 2.78
N GLY A 577 -21.15 11.82 1.64
CA GLY A 577 -21.91 12.16 0.43
C GLY A 577 -21.20 13.10 -0.54
N GLU A 578 -19.99 13.54 -0.25
CA GLU A 578 -19.18 14.35 -1.15
C GLU A 578 -18.54 13.50 -2.26
N GLU A 579 -18.32 14.10 -3.43
CA GLU A 579 -17.82 13.39 -4.60
C GLU A 579 -16.70 14.19 -5.30
N VAL A 580 -15.79 13.46 -5.93
CA VAL A 580 -14.85 14.00 -6.91
C VAL A 580 -15.04 13.22 -8.21
N VAL A 581 -15.16 13.95 -9.32
CA VAL A 581 -15.16 13.38 -10.67
C VAL A 581 -13.90 13.82 -11.37
N VAL A 582 -13.15 12.87 -11.92
CA VAL A 582 -11.92 13.10 -12.67
C VAL A 582 -12.09 12.69 -14.12
N ASN A 583 -11.51 13.44 -15.03
CA ASN A 583 -11.55 13.17 -16.47
C ASN A 583 -10.12 13.11 -17.03
N TYR A 584 -9.67 11.91 -17.37
CA TYR A 584 -8.36 11.64 -17.97
C TYR A 584 -8.34 11.77 -19.50
N SER A 585 -9.45 12.15 -20.14
CA SER A 585 -9.46 12.38 -21.58
C SER A 585 -8.63 13.61 -21.93
N ASP A 586 -7.85 13.54 -23.00
CA ASP A 586 -7.01 14.65 -23.48
C ASP A 586 -7.84 15.77 -24.14
N ASP A 587 -9.01 15.46 -24.69
CA ASP A 587 -9.76 16.33 -25.58
C ASP A 587 -11.27 16.36 -25.34
N ARG A 588 -11.84 15.41 -24.60
CA ARG A 588 -13.29 15.27 -24.41
C ARG A 588 -13.72 15.75 -23.03
N PRO A 589 -14.53 16.82 -22.93
CA PRO A 589 -15.18 17.20 -21.67
C PRO A 589 -16.25 16.17 -21.29
N TYR A 590 -16.61 16.13 -20.01
CA TYR A 590 -17.68 15.27 -19.50
C TYR A 590 -18.65 16.08 -18.62
N ASP A 591 -19.93 16.03 -18.95
CA ASP A 591 -20.95 16.72 -18.16
C ASP A 591 -21.48 15.81 -17.04
N TYR A 592 -21.42 16.31 -15.82
CA TYR A 592 -21.93 15.62 -14.63
C TYR A 592 -22.67 16.59 -13.72
N ARG A 593 -23.94 16.32 -13.41
CA ARG A 593 -24.80 17.16 -12.54
C ARG A 593 -24.72 18.65 -12.88
N GLY A 594 -24.85 19.00 -14.16
CA GLY A 594 -24.88 20.38 -14.63
C GLY A 594 -23.55 21.13 -14.60
N ARG A 595 -22.43 20.42 -14.30
CA ARG A 595 -21.08 20.97 -14.41
C ARG A 595 -20.27 20.18 -15.43
N THR A 596 -19.41 20.88 -16.15
CA THR A 596 -18.53 20.27 -17.15
C THR A 596 -17.17 19.99 -16.53
N VAL A 597 -16.79 18.72 -16.45
CA VAL A 597 -15.44 18.29 -16.08
C VAL A 597 -14.54 18.38 -17.31
N ALA A 598 -13.64 19.35 -17.32
CA ALA A 598 -12.74 19.61 -18.45
C ALA A 598 -11.83 18.39 -18.76
N PRO A 599 -11.31 18.29 -19.99
CA PRO A 599 -10.25 17.35 -20.30
C PRO A 599 -9.04 17.54 -19.38
N LEU A 600 -8.43 16.43 -18.91
CA LEU A 600 -7.35 16.42 -17.91
C LEU A 600 -7.69 17.26 -16.67
N GLY A 601 -8.97 17.25 -16.26
CA GLY A 601 -9.51 18.04 -15.17
C GLY A 601 -10.28 17.23 -14.14
N TYR A 602 -10.74 17.92 -13.12
CA TYR A 602 -11.59 17.35 -12.08
C TYR A 602 -12.61 18.37 -11.58
N GLU A 603 -13.67 17.86 -10.97
CA GLU A 603 -14.67 18.66 -10.26
C GLU A 603 -14.94 18.06 -8.88
N PHE A 604 -14.95 18.92 -7.86
CA PHE A 604 -15.36 18.57 -6.51
C PHE A 604 -16.82 18.96 -6.26
N TYR A 605 -17.61 18.03 -5.76
CA TYR A 605 -19.02 18.20 -5.44
C TYR A 605 -19.19 18.10 -3.93
N PRO A 606 -19.27 19.24 -3.22
CA PRO A 606 -19.57 19.27 -1.78
C PRO A 606 -20.93 18.67 -1.47
N LYS A 607 -21.13 18.26 -0.21
CA LYS A 607 -22.41 17.75 0.27
C LYS A 607 -23.56 18.71 -0.03
N GLY A 608 -24.63 18.21 -0.63
CA GLY A 608 -25.82 19.02 -0.98
C GLY A 608 -25.75 19.72 -2.33
N THR A 609 -24.73 19.49 -3.13
CA THR A 609 -24.71 19.89 -4.54
C THR A 609 -25.63 18.95 -5.32
N ASN A 610 -26.74 19.45 -5.83
CA ASN A 610 -27.70 18.69 -6.67
C ASN A 610 -27.21 18.63 -8.12
#